data_257cadefa8c0685048d1308e8f8cc7ec
#
_entry.id   257cadefa8c0685048d1308e8f8cc7ec
#
_cell.length_a   1.000
_cell.length_b   1.000
_cell.length_c   1.000
_cell.angle_alpha   90.00
_cell.angle_beta   90.00
_cell.angle_gamma   90.00
#
_symmetry.space_group_name_H-M   'P 1'
#
loop_
_entity.id
_entity.type
_entity.pdbx_description
1 polymer ?
#
loop_
_entity_poly.entity_id
_entity_poly.type
_entity_poly.pdbx_seq_one_letter_code
_entity_poly.pdbx_strand_id
1 'polypeptide(L)'
;VHVPYERYRMSIQTELRKSQPSNTHEQPITSAADLSPSTGKIFRASTPDDELIQSKLQRIQEGGEIRYMDMFAGCGGISLGFLTAGFTPVASIEMDPWAAKSHGANFGSRSIGGDKEAHHAPRDAVTETADTVFGDLELQGSTDRQIDVLVGGPPCQAFARVGRAKLREQARLREEVTADQAFLVDGRVSLWERYVAFIRATKPVALLMENVPDILNHGGTNVAELVSKSLAEEGYDVAYTLLNSVWYGVPQMRERMILVGFHRSTGIKPRFPVPTHHLVLPSGYTSSKNAARRVIKAEGSAHHRWIPDPTPDSPTATSASNALADLPHRYAEEMLRSGAIRRGAKDPSEPVEYTAEKPSTAYSRLMREWHGFATKSTTGHVFRYLPRDYKIFAEIQPGWEYPQVHAYVEQKIANWLADRRRLGLPTDPRNADVSTYIMSWRIPYDPGKFPNKWWKLRADAPVRTLMAHLGKDSYSHIHFDSKQARTITVREAARLQSFPDGFVFKGSMNPAFKQIGNAVPPLFAYAIARGMRECLGAPETQDMRVALFNLEQSQIKTTEGRK
;
A
#
# COMPACT_ATOMS: atom_id res chain seq x y z
N VAL A 1 -23.62 -32.67 -27.06
CA VAL A 1 -25.01 -32.88 -26.62
C VAL A 1 -25.43 -31.59 -25.90
N HIS A 2 -26.18 -30.75 -26.63
CA HIS A 2 -26.77 -29.50 -26.12
C HIS A 2 -28.07 -29.82 -25.41
N VAL A 3 -28.27 -29.24 -24.22
CA VAL A 3 -29.58 -29.16 -23.56
C VAL A 3 -29.86 -27.68 -23.25
N PRO A 4 -31.04 -27.15 -23.66
CA PRO A 4 -31.29 -25.69 -23.64
C PRO A 4 -31.70 -25.11 -22.30
N TYR A 5 -31.25 -23.88 -22.10
CA TYR A 5 -31.34 -23.03 -20.90
C TYR A 5 -32.73 -22.42 -20.61
N GLU A 6 -33.79 -22.81 -21.28
CA GLU A 6 -35.10 -22.13 -21.18
C GLU A 6 -36.11 -22.72 -20.17
N ARG A 7 -35.80 -23.81 -19.48
CA ARG A 7 -36.72 -24.41 -18.50
C ARG A 7 -36.63 -23.92 -17.05
N TYR A 8 -35.68 -23.02 -16.76
CA TYR A 8 -35.50 -22.52 -15.37
C TYR A 8 -36.14 -21.15 -15.09
N ARG A 9 -36.75 -20.51 -16.08
CA ARG A 9 -37.33 -19.16 -15.96
C ARG A 9 -38.85 -19.13 -15.64
N MET A 10 -39.55 -20.23 -15.66
CA MET A 10 -41.01 -20.28 -15.47
C MET A 10 -41.47 -20.75 -14.11
N SER A 11 -40.59 -21.17 -13.19
CA SER A 11 -40.99 -21.63 -11.85
C SER A 11 -40.96 -20.54 -10.75
N ILE A 12 -40.34 -19.39 -11.02
CA ILE A 12 -40.20 -18.31 -10.02
C ILE A 12 -41.28 -17.22 -10.12
N GLN A 13 -42.06 -17.16 -11.21
CA GLN A 13 -43.11 -16.15 -11.36
C GLN A 13 -44.46 -16.53 -10.80
N THR A 14 -44.65 -17.74 -10.33
CA THR A 14 -45.96 -18.24 -9.85
C THR A 14 -46.13 -18.14 -8.33
N GLU A 15 -45.07 -17.94 -7.54
CA GLU A 15 -45.13 -17.82 -6.06
C GLU A 15 -45.20 -16.40 -5.50
N LEU A 16 -45.05 -15.36 -6.34
CA LEU A 16 -45.07 -13.94 -5.90
C LEU A 16 -46.45 -13.26 -6.00
N ARG A 17 -47.54 -14.03 -6.23
CA ARG A 17 -48.91 -13.48 -6.35
C ARG A 17 -49.87 -13.84 -5.21
N LYS A 18 -49.41 -14.37 -4.09
CA LYS A 18 -50.28 -14.67 -2.95
C LYS A 18 -49.69 -14.15 -1.64
N SER A 19 -49.75 -12.84 -1.43
CA SER A 19 -49.86 -12.21 -0.09
C SER A 19 -49.90 -10.69 -0.23
N GLN A 20 -51.12 -10.17 -0.37
CA GLN A 20 -51.42 -8.79 0.02
C GLN A 20 -52.30 -8.87 1.28
N PRO A 21 -52.00 -8.14 2.35
CA PRO A 21 -52.90 -7.94 3.46
C PRO A 21 -53.82 -6.74 3.21
N SER A 22 -55.07 -6.93 3.63
CA SER A 22 -56.21 -6.04 3.55
C SER A 22 -56.03 -4.74 4.35
N ASN A 23 -56.55 -3.62 3.77
CA ASN A 23 -56.82 -2.36 4.44
C ASN A 23 -57.77 -2.51 5.61
N THR A 24 -57.40 -1.99 6.78
CA THR A 24 -58.33 -1.51 7.80
C THR A 24 -57.98 -0.08 8.19
N HIS A 25 -59.01 0.78 8.11
CA HIS A 25 -59.01 2.18 8.51
C HIS A 25 -58.69 2.33 10.00
N GLU A 26 -57.76 3.19 10.35
CA GLU A 26 -57.71 3.81 11.68
C GLU A 26 -57.61 5.35 11.55
N GLN A 27 -58.41 6.04 12.37
CA GLN A 27 -58.58 7.46 12.45
C GLN A 27 -57.40 8.14 13.20
N PRO A 28 -57.18 9.45 13.02
CA PRO A 28 -56.08 10.15 13.66
C PRO A 28 -56.38 10.51 15.11
N ILE A 29 -55.49 10.16 16.03
CA ILE A 29 -55.50 10.64 17.42
C ILE A 29 -54.61 11.86 17.51
N THR A 30 -55.24 12.99 17.80
CA THR A 30 -54.61 14.24 18.24
C THR A 30 -54.32 14.18 19.72
N SER A 31 -53.06 14.25 20.17
CA SER A 31 -52.63 15.12 21.27
C SER A 31 -51.12 14.99 21.49
N ALA A 32 -50.45 16.11 21.43
CA ALA A 32 -49.08 16.26 21.89
C ALA A 32 -49.09 16.25 23.43
N ALA A 33 -48.34 15.33 24.01
CA ALA A 33 -47.93 15.41 25.40
C ALA A 33 -46.47 15.03 25.51
N ASP A 34 -45.71 15.90 26.13
CA ASP A 34 -44.29 15.87 26.44
C ASP A 34 -43.72 14.48 26.74
N LEU A 35 -42.78 14.06 25.88
CA LEU A 35 -41.78 13.08 26.25
C LEU A 35 -40.41 13.70 26.02
N SER A 36 -39.91 14.36 27.04
CA SER A 36 -38.48 14.67 27.18
C SER A 36 -37.69 13.35 27.08
N PRO A 37 -36.68 13.25 26.21
CA PRO A 37 -35.82 12.08 26.22
C PRO A 37 -34.99 12.14 27.50
N SER A 38 -35.26 11.24 28.45
CA SER A 38 -34.35 10.98 29.55
C SER A 38 -33.04 10.46 28.97
N THR A 39 -32.03 11.31 28.91
CA THR A 39 -30.64 10.93 28.66
C THR A 39 -30.12 10.17 29.86
N GLY A 40 -30.59 8.95 30.05
CA GLY A 40 -29.93 7.98 30.89
C GLY A 40 -28.64 7.55 30.24
N LYS A 41 -27.53 8.24 30.49
CA LYS A 41 -26.20 7.68 30.33
C LYS A 41 -26.17 6.45 31.22
N ILE A 42 -26.30 5.26 30.64
CA ILE A 42 -25.96 4.00 31.32
C ILE A 42 -24.44 4.12 31.60
N PHE A 43 -24.08 4.51 32.83
CA PHE A 43 -22.72 4.43 33.31
C PHE A 43 -22.36 2.94 33.41
N ARG A 44 -21.77 2.39 32.33
CA ARG A 44 -21.11 1.10 32.39
C ARG A 44 -19.93 1.27 33.36
N ALA A 45 -19.83 0.43 34.39
CA ALA A 45 -18.66 0.44 35.28
C ALA A 45 -17.40 0.29 34.44
N SER A 46 -16.38 1.09 34.75
CA SER A 46 -15.06 1.00 34.10
C SER A 46 -14.48 -0.39 34.35
N THR A 47 -13.96 -1.01 33.31
CA THR A 47 -13.24 -2.28 33.41
C THR A 47 -11.75 -2.04 33.65
N PRO A 48 -10.99 -3.03 34.19
CA PRO A 48 -9.52 -2.89 34.31
C PRO A 48 -8.84 -2.55 32.97
N ASP A 49 -9.40 -3.02 31.86
CA ASP A 49 -8.89 -2.70 30.51
C ASP A 49 -9.15 -1.23 30.16
N ASP A 50 -10.34 -0.71 30.49
CA ASP A 50 -10.64 0.72 30.29
C ASP A 50 -9.69 1.61 31.08
N GLU A 51 -9.37 1.26 32.33
CA GLU A 51 -8.43 1.99 33.19
C GLU A 51 -7.00 1.98 32.62
N LEU A 52 -6.53 0.82 32.14
CA LEU A 52 -5.24 0.70 31.46
C LEU A 52 -5.18 1.59 30.22
N ILE A 53 -6.18 1.53 29.34
CA ILE A 53 -6.24 2.33 28.14
C ILE A 53 -6.27 3.83 28.46
N GLN A 54 -7.05 4.24 29.45
CA GLN A 54 -7.10 5.63 29.92
C GLN A 54 -5.74 6.10 30.47
N SER A 55 -5.04 5.25 31.22
CA SER A 55 -3.70 5.58 31.72
C SER A 55 -2.67 5.76 30.61
N LYS A 56 -2.73 4.92 29.56
CA LYS A 56 -1.90 5.08 28.35
C LYS A 56 -2.22 6.39 27.63
N LEU A 57 -3.51 6.70 27.41
CA LEU A 57 -3.94 7.91 26.74
C LEU A 57 -3.52 9.16 27.50
N GLN A 58 -3.72 9.19 28.82
CA GLN A 58 -3.29 10.31 29.67
C GLN A 58 -1.79 10.54 29.55
N ARG A 59 -0.96 9.50 29.66
CA ARG A 59 0.49 9.58 29.47
C ARG A 59 0.87 10.19 28.11
N ILE A 60 0.17 9.79 27.05
CA ILE A 60 0.38 10.33 25.69
C ILE A 60 0.04 11.83 25.64
N GLN A 61 -1.08 12.24 26.23
CA GLN A 61 -1.52 13.64 26.27
C GLN A 61 -0.60 14.53 27.11
N GLU A 62 0.03 13.97 28.12
CA GLU A 62 1.05 14.62 28.96
C GLU A 62 2.44 14.69 28.28
N GLY A 63 2.56 14.23 27.03
CA GLY A 63 3.80 14.29 26.24
C GLY A 63 4.70 13.05 26.34
N GLY A 64 4.20 11.96 26.91
CA GLY A 64 4.90 10.68 26.90
C GLY A 64 5.00 10.09 25.49
N GLU A 65 6.00 9.21 25.28
CA GLU A 65 6.20 8.52 24.01
C GLU A 65 4.96 7.74 23.58
N ILE A 66 4.67 7.77 22.28
CA ILE A 66 3.63 6.94 21.67
C ILE A 66 4.32 5.73 21.05
N ARG A 67 4.21 4.58 21.69
CA ARG A 67 4.89 3.34 21.34
C ARG A 67 4.07 2.53 20.36
N TYR A 68 4.70 2.04 19.28
CA TYR A 68 3.98 1.22 18.31
C TYR A 68 4.69 -0.08 17.96
N MET A 69 3.89 -1.06 17.52
CA MET A 69 4.34 -2.31 16.92
C MET A 69 3.79 -2.41 15.50
N ASP A 70 4.63 -2.85 14.55
CA ASP A 70 4.27 -3.01 13.13
C ASP A 70 4.22 -4.51 12.75
N MET A 71 3.01 -5.01 12.52
CA MET A 71 2.78 -6.39 12.06
C MET A 71 2.73 -6.44 10.54
N PHE A 72 3.39 -7.45 9.97
CA PHE A 72 3.57 -7.56 8.52
C PHE A 72 4.34 -6.38 7.94
N ALA A 73 5.35 -5.95 8.68
CA ALA A 73 6.03 -4.66 8.53
C ALA A 73 6.72 -4.46 7.18
N GLY A 74 7.00 -5.54 6.44
CA GLY A 74 7.79 -5.45 5.23
C GLY A 74 9.17 -4.83 5.51
N CYS A 75 9.63 -3.95 4.64
CA CYS A 75 10.87 -3.20 4.90
C CYS A 75 10.65 -1.97 5.80
N GLY A 76 9.40 -1.65 6.23
CA GLY A 76 9.12 -0.56 7.15
C GLY A 76 8.57 0.73 6.52
N GLY A 77 7.70 0.61 5.51
CA GLY A 77 7.06 1.80 4.92
C GLY A 77 6.09 2.48 5.89
N ILE A 78 5.24 1.71 6.59
CA ILE A 78 4.39 2.22 7.68
C ILE A 78 5.27 2.72 8.82
N SER A 79 6.24 1.91 9.24
CA SER A 79 7.17 2.26 10.32
C SER A 79 7.87 3.59 10.10
N LEU A 80 8.32 3.91 8.87
CA LEU A 80 8.95 5.19 8.57
C LEU A 80 7.98 6.37 8.70
N GLY A 81 6.74 6.21 8.23
CA GLY A 81 5.71 7.23 8.38
C GLY A 81 5.38 7.51 9.84
N PHE A 82 5.23 6.47 10.65
CA PHE A 82 4.96 6.58 12.09
C PHE A 82 6.14 7.19 12.86
N LEU A 83 7.37 6.73 12.60
CA LEU A 83 8.58 7.33 13.18
C LEU A 83 8.65 8.84 12.84
N THR A 84 8.42 9.23 11.59
CA THR A 84 8.42 10.64 11.16
C THR A 84 7.33 11.45 11.85
N ALA A 85 6.18 10.84 12.16
CA ALA A 85 5.11 11.47 12.92
C ALA A 85 5.35 11.50 14.45
N GLY A 86 6.53 11.08 14.90
CA GLY A 86 6.93 11.13 16.32
C GLY A 86 6.38 9.97 17.15
N PHE A 87 6.14 8.81 16.53
CA PHE A 87 5.88 7.56 17.23
C PHE A 87 7.19 6.80 17.46
N THR A 88 7.31 6.08 18.56
CA THR A 88 8.50 5.32 18.92
C THR A 88 8.32 3.84 18.54
N PRO A 89 9.16 3.26 17.68
CA PRO A 89 9.07 1.84 17.35
C PRO A 89 9.46 0.97 18.55
N VAL A 90 8.72 -0.13 18.76
CA VAL A 90 9.00 -1.12 19.80
C VAL A 90 9.34 -2.47 19.17
N ALA A 91 8.51 -2.97 18.29
CA ALA A 91 8.65 -4.27 17.69
C ALA A 91 8.10 -4.32 16.26
N SER A 92 8.55 -5.31 15.49
CA SER A 92 8.00 -5.62 14.19
C SER A 92 7.90 -7.13 13.95
N ILE A 93 6.92 -7.54 13.15
CA ILE A 93 6.79 -8.91 12.64
C ILE A 93 6.84 -8.88 11.12
N GLU A 94 7.81 -9.58 10.55
CA GLU A 94 8.00 -9.76 9.11
C GLU A 94 8.69 -11.09 8.83
N MET A 95 8.10 -11.93 7.98
CA MET A 95 8.62 -13.27 7.71
C MET A 95 9.65 -13.32 6.57
N ASP A 96 9.66 -12.33 5.66
CA ASP A 96 10.65 -12.27 4.58
C ASP A 96 12.02 -11.86 5.16
N PRO A 97 13.06 -12.71 5.08
CA PRO A 97 14.35 -12.44 5.73
C PRO A 97 15.02 -11.15 5.23
N TRP A 98 14.84 -10.78 3.96
CA TRP A 98 15.42 -9.56 3.42
C TRP A 98 14.67 -8.31 3.88
N ALA A 99 13.34 -8.41 3.97
CA ALA A 99 12.52 -7.33 4.47
C ALA A 99 12.76 -7.10 5.97
N ALA A 100 12.81 -8.16 6.79
CA ALA A 100 13.16 -8.08 8.21
C ALA A 100 14.53 -7.44 8.44
N LYS A 101 15.56 -7.88 7.68
CA LYS A 101 16.89 -7.28 7.73
C LYS A 101 16.90 -5.79 7.33
N SER A 102 16.10 -5.40 6.33
CA SER A 102 15.97 -4.00 5.95
C SER A 102 15.28 -3.20 7.05
N HIS A 103 14.19 -3.74 7.62
CA HIS A 103 13.50 -3.12 8.75
C HIS A 103 14.43 -2.91 9.94
N GLY A 104 15.12 -3.94 10.40
CA GLY A 104 16.08 -3.85 11.49
C GLY A 104 17.20 -2.84 11.22
N ALA A 105 17.77 -2.81 10.01
CA ALA A 105 18.83 -1.86 9.64
C ALA A 105 18.39 -0.39 9.71
N ASN A 106 17.11 -0.10 9.49
CA ASN A 106 16.59 1.28 9.52
C ASN A 106 15.97 1.66 10.89
N PHE A 107 15.46 0.71 11.66
CA PHE A 107 14.68 0.99 12.87
C PHE A 107 15.28 0.38 14.14
N GLY A 108 16.08 -0.68 14.08
CA GLY A 108 16.59 -1.38 15.27
C GLY A 108 17.29 -0.47 16.29
N SER A 109 18.16 0.45 15.82
CA SER A 109 18.84 1.41 16.70
C SER A 109 17.92 2.47 17.32
N ARG A 110 16.72 2.65 16.74
CA ARG A 110 15.70 3.63 17.16
C ARG A 110 14.59 2.99 18.00
N SER A 111 14.54 1.67 18.04
CA SER A 111 13.52 0.91 18.76
C SER A 111 13.85 0.82 20.25
N ILE A 112 12.80 0.70 21.05
CA ILE A 112 12.93 0.35 22.48
C ILE A 112 13.35 -1.12 22.58
N GLY A 113 14.06 -1.47 23.65
CA GLY A 113 14.51 -2.84 23.92
C GLY A 113 16.03 -2.97 23.98
N GLY A 114 16.52 -4.05 24.63
CA GLY A 114 17.94 -4.31 24.86
C GLY A 114 18.64 -4.88 23.62
N ASP A 115 18.09 -5.91 23.03
CA ASP A 115 18.70 -6.57 21.86
C ASP A 115 18.33 -5.90 20.54
N LYS A 116 19.29 -5.15 19.98
CA LYS A 116 19.10 -4.48 18.68
C LYS A 116 19.20 -5.45 17.49
N GLU A 117 19.92 -6.56 17.62
CA GLU A 117 20.03 -7.57 16.55
C GLU A 117 18.74 -8.38 16.40
N ALA A 118 17.96 -8.58 17.47
CA ALA A 118 16.65 -9.23 17.41
C ALA A 118 15.65 -8.52 16.48
N HIS A 119 15.83 -7.20 16.21
CA HIS A 119 15.03 -6.46 15.24
C HIS A 119 15.31 -6.84 13.78
N HIS A 120 16.41 -7.57 13.50
CA HIS A 120 16.75 -8.07 12.16
C HIS A 120 16.21 -9.47 11.89
N ALA A 121 15.70 -10.16 12.91
CA ALA A 121 15.22 -11.53 12.79
C ALA A 121 13.91 -11.61 12.01
N PRO A 122 13.77 -12.54 11.06
CA PRO A 122 12.47 -12.81 10.46
C PRO A 122 11.54 -13.49 11.47
N ARG A 123 10.29 -13.04 11.54
CA ARG A 123 9.27 -13.54 12.48
C ARG A 123 7.99 -13.90 11.73
N ASP A 124 7.48 -15.11 11.98
CA ASP A 124 6.21 -15.57 11.40
C ASP A 124 5.05 -15.22 12.34
N ALA A 125 4.14 -14.37 11.89
CA ALA A 125 2.95 -13.99 12.64
C ALA A 125 2.05 -15.18 13.04
N VAL A 126 2.17 -16.33 12.38
CA VAL A 126 1.39 -17.54 12.73
C VAL A 126 1.89 -18.18 14.01
N THR A 127 3.19 -18.20 14.23
CA THR A 127 3.84 -18.88 15.37
C THR A 127 4.15 -17.94 16.52
N GLU A 128 4.41 -16.65 16.23
CA GLU A 128 4.77 -15.66 17.24
C GLU A 128 3.58 -15.23 18.11
N THR A 129 3.86 -14.91 19.38
CA THR A 129 2.95 -14.23 20.29
C THR A 129 3.55 -12.88 20.70
N ALA A 130 2.77 -11.98 21.26
CA ALA A 130 3.30 -10.71 21.78
C ALA A 130 4.33 -10.95 22.90
N ASP A 131 4.09 -11.94 23.75
CA ASP A 131 5.02 -12.31 24.83
C ASP A 131 6.36 -12.82 24.30
N THR A 132 6.36 -13.70 23.27
CA THR A 132 7.60 -14.19 22.67
C THR A 132 8.39 -13.08 22.01
N VAL A 133 7.72 -12.21 21.23
CA VAL A 133 8.38 -11.09 20.55
C VAL A 133 8.97 -10.09 21.54
N PHE A 134 8.24 -9.72 22.59
CA PHE A 134 8.71 -8.76 23.57
C PHE A 134 9.79 -9.37 24.49
N GLY A 135 9.71 -10.68 24.77
CA GLY A 135 10.76 -11.41 25.50
C GLY A 135 12.09 -11.43 24.74
N ASP A 136 12.06 -11.74 23.44
CA ASP A 136 13.25 -11.73 22.59
C ASP A 136 13.89 -10.33 22.46
N LEU A 137 13.08 -9.27 22.58
CA LEU A 137 13.55 -7.88 22.57
C LEU A 137 13.95 -7.38 23.98
N GLU A 138 13.95 -8.27 24.99
CA GLU A 138 14.29 -7.97 26.38
C GLU A 138 13.46 -6.82 26.98
N LEU A 139 12.19 -6.68 26.58
CA LEU A 139 11.31 -5.65 27.10
C LEU A 139 10.84 -6.00 28.51
N GLN A 140 10.93 -5.04 29.42
CA GLN A 140 10.55 -5.24 30.84
C GLN A 140 9.09 -4.85 31.08
N GLY A 141 8.40 -5.61 31.91
CA GLY A 141 7.01 -5.35 32.30
C GLY A 141 5.99 -6.19 31.56
N SER A 142 4.70 -5.94 31.79
CA SER A 142 3.62 -6.73 31.19
C SER A 142 3.39 -6.39 29.72
N THR A 143 3.02 -7.39 28.94
CA THR A 143 2.77 -7.32 27.49
C THR A 143 1.78 -6.23 27.10
N ASP A 144 0.73 -6.05 27.89
CA ASP A 144 -0.31 -5.05 27.64
C ASP A 144 0.13 -3.59 27.88
N ARG A 145 1.35 -3.36 28.41
CA ARG A 145 1.92 -2.02 28.65
C ARG A 145 3.04 -1.65 27.67
N GLN A 146 3.44 -2.56 26.76
CA GLN A 146 4.59 -2.34 25.88
C GLN A 146 4.29 -1.36 24.74
N ILE A 147 3.08 -1.39 24.20
CA ILE A 147 2.70 -0.55 23.07
C ILE A 147 1.38 0.20 23.31
N ASP A 148 1.23 1.31 22.60
CA ASP A 148 0.03 2.14 22.58
C ASP A 148 -0.72 2.00 21.26
N VAL A 149 -0.01 1.69 20.17
CA VAL A 149 -0.58 1.57 18.82
C VAL A 149 -0.12 0.29 18.16
N LEU A 150 -1.06 -0.47 17.60
CA LEU A 150 -0.77 -1.61 16.75
C LEU A 150 -1.07 -1.23 15.30
N VAL A 151 -0.07 -1.35 14.42
CA VAL A 151 -0.24 -1.12 12.98
C VAL A 151 0.06 -2.39 12.20
N GLY A 152 -0.49 -2.51 10.97
CA GLY A 152 -0.15 -3.64 10.13
C GLY A 152 -0.94 -3.74 8.83
N GLY A 153 -0.38 -4.53 7.89
CA GLY A 153 -0.99 -4.83 6.60
C GLY A 153 -1.12 -6.35 6.37
N PRO A 154 -2.06 -7.06 7.01
CA PRO A 154 -2.18 -8.50 6.85
C PRO A 154 -2.46 -8.86 5.38
N PRO A 155 -1.72 -9.85 4.79
CA PRO A 155 -1.84 -10.19 3.37
C PRO A 155 -3.26 -10.58 2.95
N CYS A 156 -3.74 -10.07 1.80
CA CYS A 156 -5.09 -10.31 1.27
C CYS A 156 -5.41 -11.81 1.05
N GLN A 157 -4.42 -12.64 0.76
CA GLN A 157 -4.59 -14.10 0.61
C GLN A 157 -5.15 -14.77 1.87
N ALA A 158 -4.95 -14.18 3.04
CA ALA A 158 -5.51 -14.62 4.30
C ALA A 158 -7.05 -14.47 4.36
N PHE A 159 -7.61 -13.49 3.65
CA PHE A 159 -9.05 -13.19 3.66
C PHE A 159 -9.87 -14.10 2.73
N ALA A 160 -9.25 -14.67 1.69
CA ALA A 160 -9.92 -15.60 0.77
C ALA A 160 -10.57 -16.81 1.46
N ARG A 161 -10.13 -17.14 2.68
CA ARG A 161 -10.60 -18.26 3.48
C ARG A 161 -11.68 -17.86 4.48
N VAL A 162 -11.64 -16.62 5.01
CA VAL A 162 -12.59 -16.12 6.02
C VAL A 162 -14.00 -16.05 5.44
N GLY A 163 -14.19 -15.49 4.27
CA GLY A 163 -15.49 -15.46 3.60
C GLY A 163 -16.07 -16.87 3.42
N ARG A 164 -15.24 -17.85 3.05
CA ARG A 164 -15.65 -19.27 2.91
C ARG A 164 -15.85 -19.98 4.24
N ALA A 165 -15.07 -19.66 5.27
CA ALA A 165 -15.23 -20.25 6.60
C ALA A 165 -16.52 -19.76 7.26
N LYS A 166 -16.81 -18.46 7.20
CA LYS A 166 -18.04 -17.87 7.77
C LYS A 166 -19.31 -18.29 7.01
N LEU A 167 -19.24 -18.44 5.68
CA LEU A 167 -20.32 -19.04 4.89
C LEU A 167 -20.52 -20.52 5.23
N ARG A 168 -19.44 -21.27 5.51
CA ARG A 168 -19.52 -22.66 6.01
C ARG A 168 -20.05 -22.72 7.44
N GLU A 169 -19.71 -21.77 8.29
CA GLU A 169 -20.20 -21.68 9.67
C GLU A 169 -21.68 -21.28 9.71
N GLN A 170 -22.11 -20.33 8.89
CA GLN A 170 -23.54 -20.02 8.73
C GLN A 170 -24.33 -21.19 8.11
N ALA A 171 -23.71 -21.99 7.24
CA ALA A 171 -24.30 -23.23 6.73
C ALA A 171 -24.31 -24.35 7.79
N ARG A 172 -23.30 -24.40 8.69
CA ARG A 172 -23.21 -25.35 9.81
C ARG A 172 -24.14 -25.00 10.98
N LEU A 173 -24.38 -23.73 11.25
CA LEU A 173 -25.35 -23.28 12.23
C LEU A 173 -26.78 -23.62 11.83
N ARG A 174 -26.99 -24.09 10.60
CA ARG A 174 -28.24 -24.70 10.11
C ARG A 174 -28.27 -26.22 10.22
N GLU A 175 -27.13 -26.87 10.49
CA GLU A 175 -27.01 -28.32 10.71
C GLU A 175 -26.08 -28.55 11.92
N GLU A 176 -26.64 -29.09 13.01
CA GLU A 176 -26.01 -29.33 14.30
C GLU A 176 -24.72 -30.16 14.20
N VAL A 177 -23.52 -29.49 14.24
CA VAL A 177 -22.25 -30.12 14.58
C VAL A 177 -21.40 -29.14 15.38
N THR A 178 -20.94 -29.57 16.55
CA THR A 178 -20.22 -28.81 17.58
C THR A 178 -18.98 -28.06 17.08
N ALA A 179 -18.94 -26.75 17.35
CA ALA A 179 -17.98 -25.76 16.86
C ALA A 179 -16.52 -26.01 17.31
N ASP A 180 -16.29 -26.70 18.44
CA ASP A 180 -14.95 -26.83 19.05
C ASP A 180 -14.02 -27.86 18.38
N GLN A 181 -14.54 -28.84 17.66
CA GLN A 181 -13.71 -29.84 16.99
C GLN A 181 -13.26 -29.46 15.58
N ALA A 182 -13.95 -28.51 14.93
CA ALA A 182 -13.56 -28.01 13.60
C ALA A 182 -12.42 -26.97 13.66
N PHE A 183 -12.19 -26.36 14.82
CA PHE A 183 -11.16 -25.34 15.07
C PHE A 183 -9.75 -25.97 15.16
N LEU A 184 -9.65 -27.23 15.56
CA LEU A 184 -8.36 -27.92 15.80
C LEU A 184 -7.77 -28.66 14.59
N VAL A 185 -8.51 -28.77 13.47
CA VAL A 185 -8.09 -29.65 12.35
C VAL A 185 -7.42 -28.91 11.18
N ASP A 186 -7.55 -27.58 11.06
CA ASP A 186 -6.88 -26.84 9.99
C ASP A 186 -5.93 -25.78 10.57
N GLY A 187 -4.67 -26.14 10.75
CA GLY A 187 -3.57 -25.33 11.34
C GLY A 187 -3.21 -24.05 10.56
N ARG A 188 -4.22 -23.37 10.00
CA ARG A 188 -4.10 -22.12 9.23
C ARG A 188 -5.07 -21.09 9.73
N VAL A 189 -4.80 -20.64 10.95
CA VAL A 189 -5.39 -19.38 11.50
C VAL A 189 -5.19 -18.29 10.45
N SER A 190 -6.25 -17.57 10.09
CA SER A 190 -6.11 -16.47 9.13
C SER A 190 -5.24 -15.36 9.73
N LEU A 191 -4.38 -14.73 8.93
CA LEU A 191 -3.40 -13.75 9.44
C LEU A 191 -4.07 -12.51 10.08
N TRP A 192 -5.32 -12.20 9.75
CA TRP A 192 -6.06 -11.14 10.42
C TRP A 192 -6.48 -11.54 11.85
N GLU A 193 -6.77 -12.83 12.11
CA GLU A 193 -7.06 -13.33 13.46
C GLU A 193 -5.83 -13.25 14.35
N ARG A 194 -4.63 -13.43 13.76
CA ARG A 194 -3.37 -13.16 14.46
C ARG A 194 -3.23 -11.68 14.82
N TYR A 195 -3.60 -10.78 13.91
CA TYR A 195 -3.65 -9.35 14.20
C TYR A 195 -4.58 -9.04 15.39
N VAL A 196 -5.78 -9.64 15.43
CA VAL A 196 -6.72 -9.50 16.56
C VAL A 196 -6.15 -10.12 17.85
N ALA A 197 -5.45 -11.27 17.76
CA ALA A 197 -4.82 -11.89 18.92
C ALA A 197 -3.76 -10.96 19.55
N PHE A 198 -2.97 -10.24 18.72
CA PHE A 198 -2.03 -9.23 19.23
C PHE A 198 -2.75 -8.03 19.86
N ILE A 199 -3.89 -7.59 19.30
CA ILE A 199 -4.72 -6.55 19.92
C ILE A 199 -5.17 -6.97 21.33
N ARG A 200 -5.67 -8.19 21.48
CA ARG A 200 -6.10 -8.72 22.79
C ARG A 200 -4.96 -8.78 23.82
N ALA A 201 -3.77 -9.19 23.38
CA ALA A 201 -2.60 -9.31 24.26
C ALA A 201 -2.02 -7.95 24.64
N THR A 202 -1.95 -7.00 23.71
CA THR A 202 -1.25 -5.72 23.91
C THR A 202 -2.16 -4.57 24.30
N LYS A 203 -3.48 -4.70 24.15
CA LYS A 203 -4.49 -3.70 24.47
C LYS A 203 -4.08 -2.28 24.03
N PRO A 204 -3.91 -2.05 22.70
CA PRO A 204 -3.47 -0.75 22.21
C PRO A 204 -4.58 0.31 22.37
N VAL A 205 -4.22 1.57 22.55
CA VAL A 205 -5.14 2.73 22.55
C VAL A 205 -5.75 2.93 21.16
N ALA A 206 -4.92 2.71 20.12
CA ALA A 206 -5.32 2.86 18.71
C ALA A 206 -4.74 1.77 17.84
N LEU A 207 -5.35 1.57 16.68
CA LEU A 207 -4.93 0.58 15.68
C LEU A 207 -5.06 1.12 14.25
N LEU A 208 -4.19 0.61 13.36
CA LEU A 208 -4.20 0.87 11.92
C LEU A 208 -4.09 -0.45 11.17
N MET A 209 -5.02 -0.71 10.24
CA MET A 209 -4.87 -1.79 9.26
C MET A 209 -4.88 -1.22 7.85
N GLU A 210 -3.91 -1.65 7.04
CA GLU A 210 -3.84 -1.34 5.60
C GLU A 210 -4.12 -2.58 4.77
N ASN A 211 -4.77 -2.42 3.61
CA ASN A 211 -4.92 -3.49 2.64
C ASN A 211 -5.15 -2.97 1.21
N VAL A 212 -5.13 -3.88 0.24
CA VAL A 212 -5.47 -3.58 -1.15
C VAL A 212 -6.98 -3.32 -1.30
N PRO A 213 -7.42 -2.55 -2.35
CA PRO A 213 -8.84 -2.26 -2.58
C PRO A 213 -9.73 -3.49 -2.71
N ASP A 214 -9.19 -4.60 -3.20
CA ASP A 214 -9.92 -5.86 -3.43
C ASP A 214 -10.52 -6.46 -2.14
N ILE A 215 -10.03 -6.05 -0.96
CA ILE A 215 -10.61 -6.44 0.34
C ILE A 215 -12.07 -5.97 0.49
N LEU A 216 -12.45 -4.89 -0.21
CA LEU A 216 -13.82 -4.35 -0.19
C LEU A 216 -14.80 -5.16 -1.03
N ASN A 217 -14.30 -6.03 -1.90
CA ASN A 217 -15.11 -6.93 -2.73
C ASN A 217 -14.38 -8.24 -3.00
N HIS A 218 -14.09 -8.99 -1.97
CA HIS A 218 -13.43 -10.29 -2.11
C HIS A 218 -14.46 -11.41 -2.28
N GLY A 219 -14.64 -11.87 -3.53
CA GLY A 219 -15.65 -12.91 -3.84
C GLY A 219 -17.10 -12.50 -3.51
N GLY A 220 -17.44 -11.23 -3.67
CA GLY A 220 -18.75 -10.67 -3.35
C GLY A 220 -18.92 -10.21 -1.90
N THR A 221 -17.88 -10.36 -1.05
CA THR A 221 -17.95 -10.03 0.39
C THR A 221 -17.04 -8.83 0.70
N ASN A 222 -17.55 -7.88 1.49
CA ASN A 222 -16.78 -6.78 2.06
C ASN A 222 -16.07 -7.24 3.34
N VAL A 223 -14.83 -7.71 3.17
CA VAL A 223 -14.03 -8.23 4.29
C VAL A 223 -13.63 -7.12 5.27
N ALA A 224 -13.44 -5.87 4.80
CA ALA A 224 -13.13 -4.75 5.68
C ALA A 224 -14.26 -4.49 6.70
N GLU A 225 -15.52 -4.66 6.28
CA GLU A 225 -16.67 -4.57 7.19
C GLU A 225 -16.71 -5.72 8.21
N LEU A 226 -16.34 -6.94 7.81
CA LEU A 226 -16.25 -8.08 8.73
C LEU A 226 -15.16 -7.87 9.80
N VAL A 227 -13.99 -7.42 9.38
CA VAL A 227 -12.89 -7.07 10.31
C VAL A 227 -13.32 -5.95 11.24
N SER A 228 -13.99 -4.92 10.71
CA SER A 228 -14.49 -3.79 11.53
C SER A 228 -15.48 -4.27 12.62
N LYS A 229 -16.37 -5.18 12.29
CA LYS A 229 -17.31 -5.77 13.27
C LYS A 229 -16.56 -6.54 14.35
N SER A 230 -15.57 -7.37 13.97
CA SER A 230 -14.77 -8.11 14.96
C SER A 230 -14.00 -7.18 15.88
N LEU A 231 -13.39 -6.11 15.35
CA LEU A 231 -12.68 -5.11 16.16
C LEU A 231 -13.64 -4.31 17.06
N ALA A 232 -14.87 -4.09 16.60
CA ALA A 232 -15.91 -3.48 17.42
C ALA A 232 -16.33 -4.38 18.60
N GLU A 233 -16.33 -5.71 18.41
CA GLU A 233 -16.54 -6.68 19.49
C GLU A 233 -15.40 -6.65 20.52
N GLU A 234 -14.16 -6.38 20.07
CA GLU A 234 -12.98 -6.19 20.95
C GLU A 234 -12.94 -4.82 21.66
N GLY A 235 -13.96 -4.00 21.54
CA GLY A 235 -14.07 -2.73 22.26
C GLY A 235 -13.56 -1.51 21.50
N TYR A 236 -13.33 -1.59 20.19
CA TYR A 236 -12.85 -0.46 19.39
C TYR A 236 -13.97 0.24 18.62
N ASP A 237 -13.93 1.56 18.58
CA ASP A 237 -14.62 2.36 17.56
C ASP A 237 -13.74 2.38 16.32
N VAL A 238 -14.21 1.81 15.22
CA VAL A 238 -13.44 1.67 13.99
C VAL A 238 -14.13 2.33 12.80
N ALA A 239 -13.33 2.80 11.86
CA ALA A 239 -13.80 3.21 10.55
C ALA A 239 -12.79 2.81 9.49
N TYR A 240 -13.27 2.58 8.25
CA TYR A 240 -12.39 2.34 7.10
C TYR A 240 -12.81 3.18 5.90
N THR A 241 -11.85 3.39 5.01
CA THR A 241 -12.04 4.14 3.76
C THR A 241 -11.04 3.68 2.70
N LEU A 242 -11.23 4.17 1.47
CA LEU A 242 -10.31 3.96 0.36
C LEU A 242 -9.59 5.28 0.05
N LEU A 243 -8.26 5.28 0.15
CA LEU A 243 -7.41 6.44 -0.10
C LEU A 243 -6.42 6.16 -1.21
N ASN A 244 -6.04 7.20 -1.97
CA ASN A 244 -4.98 7.11 -2.95
C ASN A 244 -3.75 7.90 -2.49
N SER A 245 -2.58 7.26 -2.44
CA SER A 245 -1.34 7.86 -1.95
C SER A 245 -0.90 9.11 -2.72
N VAL A 246 -1.31 9.24 -3.99
CA VAL A 246 -0.99 10.41 -4.82
C VAL A 246 -1.54 11.71 -4.24
N TRP A 247 -2.62 11.64 -3.50
CA TRP A 247 -3.23 12.80 -2.83
C TRP A 247 -2.49 13.26 -1.57
N TYR A 248 -1.43 12.54 -1.20
CA TYR A 248 -0.58 12.81 -0.03
C TYR A 248 0.89 13.04 -0.40
N GLY A 249 1.15 13.56 -1.62
CA GLY A 249 2.47 13.95 -2.08
C GLY A 249 3.34 12.80 -2.63
N VAL A 250 2.83 11.56 -2.65
CA VAL A 250 3.54 10.42 -3.25
C VAL A 250 3.46 10.51 -4.78
N PRO A 251 4.57 10.41 -5.54
CA PRO A 251 4.56 10.47 -7.00
C PRO A 251 4.03 9.17 -7.66
N GLN A 252 3.03 8.56 -7.02
CA GLN A 252 2.46 7.27 -7.44
C GLN A 252 0.97 7.19 -7.15
N MET A 253 0.20 6.76 -8.13
CA MET A 253 -1.22 6.43 -7.97
C MET A 253 -1.35 5.03 -7.36
N ARG A 254 -1.43 4.95 -6.02
CA ARG A 254 -1.56 3.70 -5.26
C ARG A 254 -2.77 3.80 -4.34
N GLU A 255 -3.80 3.04 -4.64
CA GLU A 255 -5.04 3.00 -3.86
C GLU A 255 -4.97 1.92 -2.78
N ARG A 256 -5.39 2.27 -1.55
CA ARG A 256 -5.38 1.36 -0.40
C ARG A 256 -6.60 1.56 0.48
N MET A 257 -7.11 0.45 0.99
CA MET A 257 -8.05 0.45 2.10
C MET A 257 -7.28 0.76 3.39
N ILE A 258 -7.74 1.75 4.13
CA ILE A 258 -7.21 2.14 5.44
C ILE A 258 -8.33 2.00 6.46
N LEU A 259 -8.07 1.24 7.51
CA LEU A 259 -8.92 1.11 8.68
C LEU A 259 -8.19 1.68 9.90
N VAL A 260 -8.85 2.59 10.61
CA VAL A 260 -8.35 3.20 11.84
C VAL A 260 -9.34 2.90 12.97
N GLY A 261 -8.83 2.56 14.14
CA GLY A 261 -9.65 2.31 15.33
C GLY A 261 -9.04 2.94 16.58
N PHE A 262 -9.91 3.33 17.51
CA PHE A 262 -9.55 3.77 18.85
C PHE A 262 -10.39 3.00 19.86
N HIS A 263 -9.80 2.64 21.01
CA HIS A 263 -10.55 1.95 22.05
C HIS A 263 -11.70 2.85 22.57
N ARG A 264 -12.88 2.27 22.79
CA ARG A 264 -14.11 3.04 23.11
C ARG A 264 -13.99 3.86 24.38
N SER A 265 -13.21 3.37 25.38
CA SER A 265 -13.00 4.09 26.62
C SER A 265 -12.37 5.47 26.39
N THR A 266 -11.63 5.67 25.29
CA THR A 266 -11.03 6.98 24.95
C THR A 266 -12.05 8.04 24.54
N GLY A 267 -13.23 7.64 24.08
CA GLY A 267 -14.21 8.55 23.46
C GLY A 267 -13.82 9.11 22.08
N ILE A 268 -12.64 8.75 21.57
CA ILE A 268 -12.11 9.25 20.30
C ILE A 268 -12.84 8.58 19.13
N LYS A 269 -13.26 9.38 18.15
CA LYS A 269 -13.85 8.86 16.90
C LYS A 269 -12.80 8.84 15.78
N PRO A 270 -12.71 7.74 15.00
CA PRO A 270 -11.77 7.64 13.88
C PRO A 270 -11.96 8.75 12.85
N ARG A 271 -10.85 9.36 12.43
CA ARG A 271 -10.78 10.35 11.37
C ARG A 271 -9.68 9.97 10.39
N PHE A 272 -9.81 10.42 9.15
CA PHE A 272 -8.83 10.20 8.10
C PHE A 272 -8.20 11.52 7.69
N PRO A 273 -6.93 11.50 7.23
CA PRO A 273 -6.25 12.71 6.80
C PRO A 273 -6.94 13.32 5.58
N VAL A 274 -7.01 14.64 5.55
CA VAL A 274 -7.51 15.39 4.39
C VAL A 274 -6.44 15.31 3.27
N PRO A 275 -6.86 15.09 1.99
CA PRO A 275 -5.94 15.14 0.86
C PRO A 275 -5.21 16.49 0.77
N THR A 276 -3.89 16.45 0.53
CA THR A 276 -3.01 17.63 0.43
C THR A 276 -2.62 17.98 -1.01
N HIS A 277 -2.84 17.08 -1.97
CA HIS A 277 -2.48 17.24 -3.37
C HIS A 277 -3.65 16.85 -4.27
N HIS A 278 -3.76 17.54 -5.41
CA HIS A 278 -4.80 17.28 -6.40
C HIS A 278 -4.28 16.50 -7.60
N LEU A 279 -5.04 15.47 -7.99
CA LEU A 279 -4.95 14.77 -9.26
C LEU A 279 -6.31 14.17 -9.61
N VAL A 280 -6.77 14.41 -10.83
CA VAL A 280 -7.90 13.66 -11.40
C VAL A 280 -7.39 12.26 -11.78
N LEU A 281 -7.89 11.25 -11.08
CA LEU A 281 -7.46 9.87 -11.30
C LEU A 281 -7.97 9.33 -12.65
N PRO A 282 -7.15 8.55 -13.39
CA PRO A 282 -7.59 7.88 -14.61
C PRO A 282 -8.77 6.92 -14.37
N SER A 283 -9.53 6.62 -15.42
CA SER A 283 -10.76 5.79 -15.38
C SER A 283 -10.58 4.42 -14.69
N GLY A 284 -9.41 3.80 -14.79
CA GLY A 284 -9.10 2.52 -14.12
C GLY A 284 -9.24 2.59 -12.59
N TYR A 285 -8.76 3.66 -11.97
CA TYR A 285 -8.90 3.88 -10.52
C TYR A 285 -10.34 4.24 -10.13
N THR A 286 -11.04 4.99 -10.99
CA THR A 286 -12.47 5.30 -10.78
C THR A 286 -13.32 4.03 -10.80
N SER A 287 -12.97 3.04 -11.62
CA SER A 287 -13.69 1.77 -11.72
C SER A 287 -13.60 0.96 -10.41
N SER A 288 -12.42 0.87 -9.78
CA SER A 288 -12.23 0.20 -8.49
C SER A 288 -13.04 0.88 -7.39
N LYS A 289 -13.01 2.21 -7.33
CA LYS A 289 -13.81 3.02 -6.40
C LYS A 289 -15.33 2.79 -6.60
N ASN A 290 -15.79 2.71 -7.85
CA ASN A 290 -17.20 2.45 -8.17
C ASN A 290 -17.62 1.00 -7.86
N ALA A 291 -16.74 0.02 -8.04
CA ALA A 291 -17.00 -1.36 -7.65
C ALA A 291 -17.14 -1.48 -6.12
N ALA A 292 -16.22 -0.88 -5.37
CA ALA A 292 -16.31 -0.79 -3.92
C ALA A 292 -17.60 -0.09 -3.44
N ARG A 293 -17.97 1.05 -4.08
CA ARG A 293 -19.22 1.76 -3.77
C ARG A 293 -20.46 0.88 -3.92
N ARG A 294 -20.53 0.03 -4.94
CA ARG A 294 -21.67 -0.86 -5.15
C ARG A 294 -21.82 -1.88 -4.01
N VAL A 295 -20.72 -2.51 -3.62
CA VAL A 295 -20.73 -3.49 -2.51
C VAL A 295 -21.08 -2.82 -1.18
N ILE A 296 -20.45 -1.67 -0.88
CA ILE A 296 -20.72 -0.90 0.34
C ILE A 296 -22.19 -0.50 0.46
N LYS A 297 -22.82 -0.07 -0.65
CA LYS A 297 -24.26 0.28 -0.67
C LYS A 297 -25.16 -0.95 -0.50
N ALA A 298 -24.80 -2.08 -1.11
CA ALA A 298 -25.61 -3.29 -1.07
C ALA A 298 -25.61 -3.97 0.31
N GLU A 299 -24.47 -3.93 1.02
CA GLU A 299 -24.30 -4.59 2.31
C GLU A 299 -24.58 -3.70 3.54
N GLY A 300 -24.86 -2.40 3.35
CA GLY A 300 -25.17 -1.49 4.46
C GLY A 300 -24.00 -1.31 5.42
N SER A 301 -22.82 -0.95 4.91
CA SER A 301 -21.58 -0.84 5.69
C SER A 301 -21.64 0.29 6.74
N ALA A 302 -21.69 -0.07 8.02
CA ALA A 302 -21.77 0.88 9.14
C ALA A 302 -20.46 1.61 9.43
N HIS A 303 -19.33 0.97 9.14
CA HIS A 303 -17.98 1.46 9.48
C HIS A 303 -17.28 2.20 8.33
N HIS A 304 -17.84 2.17 7.12
CA HIS A 304 -17.26 2.91 5.99
C HIS A 304 -17.43 4.43 6.14
N ARG A 305 -16.39 5.19 5.77
CA ARG A 305 -16.43 6.66 5.71
C ARG A 305 -16.00 7.14 4.33
N TRP A 306 -16.76 8.07 3.75
CA TRP A 306 -16.38 8.74 2.50
C TRP A 306 -15.48 9.92 2.81
N ILE A 307 -14.35 10.00 2.11
CA ILE A 307 -13.45 11.15 2.17
C ILE A 307 -13.68 11.98 0.91
N PRO A 308 -13.78 13.31 1.03
CA PRO A 308 -13.88 14.20 -0.12
C PRO A 308 -12.67 14.01 -1.06
N ASP A 309 -12.92 14.09 -2.36
CA ASP A 309 -11.84 14.17 -3.34
C ASP A 309 -11.09 15.49 -3.14
N PRO A 310 -9.77 15.56 -3.44
CA PRO A 310 -8.99 16.79 -3.29
C PRO A 310 -9.53 17.90 -4.19
N THR A 311 -9.51 19.12 -3.71
CA THR A 311 -9.97 20.29 -4.48
C THR A 311 -8.90 20.72 -5.51
N PRO A 312 -9.31 21.34 -6.64
CA PRO A 312 -8.38 21.89 -7.63
C PRO A 312 -7.41 22.94 -7.08
N ASP A 313 -7.75 23.60 -5.96
CA ASP A 313 -6.91 24.61 -5.29
C ASP A 313 -5.74 23.98 -4.52
N SER A 314 -5.77 22.67 -4.30
CA SER A 314 -4.65 21.95 -3.68
C SER A 314 -3.44 21.87 -4.65
N PRO A 315 -2.21 21.82 -4.12
CA PRO A 315 -1.02 21.61 -4.94
C PRO A 315 -1.16 20.42 -5.89
N THR A 316 -0.65 20.54 -7.12
CA THR A 316 -0.67 19.44 -8.09
C THR A 316 0.18 18.27 -7.58
N ALA A 317 -0.27 17.05 -7.84
CA ALA A 317 0.46 15.83 -7.48
C ALA A 317 1.90 15.82 -8.04
N THR A 318 2.83 15.28 -7.27
CA THR A 318 4.25 15.16 -7.64
C THR A 318 4.42 14.27 -8.87
N SER A 319 5.09 14.77 -9.91
CA SER A 319 5.36 14.04 -11.15
C SER A 319 6.59 13.11 -11.02
N ALA A 320 6.75 12.18 -11.96
CA ALA A 320 7.92 11.31 -12.03
C ALA A 320 9.22 12.12 -12.24
N SER A 321 9.20 13.15 -13.08
CA SER A 321 10.38 14.01 -13.28
C SER A 321 10.77 14.76 -12.00
N ASN A 322 9.79 15.31 -11.27
CA ASN A 322 10.06 15.98 -10.00
C ASN A 322 10.67 15.05 -8.95
N ALA A 323 10.30 13.78 -8.98
CA ALA A 323 10.82 12.77 -8.04
C ALA A 323 12.24 12.29 -8.40
N LEU A 324 12.62 12.31 -9.68
CA LEU A 324 13.83 11.65 -10.18
C LEU A 324 14.89 12.61 -10.73
N ALA A 325 14.59 13.92 -10.84
CA ALA A 325 15.35 14.90 -11.61
C ALA A 325 16.82 15.10 -11.18
N ASP A 326 17.17 14.83 -9.93
CA ASP A 326 18.52 15.02 -9.38
C ASP A 326 19.30 13.70 -9.21
N LEU A 327 18.70 12.56 -9.57
CA LEU A 327 19.43 11.30 -9.59
C LEU A 327 20.37 11.23 -10.80
N PRO A 328 21.57 10.63 -10.64
CA PRO A 328 22.53 10.50 -11.73
C PRO A 328 21.96 9.76 -12.94
N HIS A 329 22.20 10.26 -14.13
CA HIS A 329 21.77 9.60 -15.35
C HIS A 329 22.49 8.26 -15.56
N ARG A 330 21.77 7.27 -16.07
CA ARG A 330 22.25 5.92 -16.36
C ARG A 330 21.89 5.55 -17.80
N TYR A 331 22.82 5.72 -18.72
CA TYR A 331 22.63 5.46 -20.15
C TYR A 331 22.90 3.99 -20.46
N ALA A 332 21.84 3.21 -20.72
CA ALA A 332 21.95 1.75 -20.82
C ALA A 332 22.86 1.28 -21.95
N GLU A 333 22.81 1.91 -23.11
CA GLU A 333 23.65 1.53 -24.27
C GLU A 333 25.13 1.86 -24.06
N GLU A 334 25.43 2.99 -23.44
CA GLU A 334 26.80 3.37 -23.09
C GLU A 334 27.38 2.42 -22.05
N MET A 335 26.60 2.14 -21.00
CA MET A 335 27.00 1.20 -19.96
C MET A 335 27.15 -0.24 -20.47
N LEU A 336 26.37 -0.62 -21.49
CA LEU A 336 26.52 -1.92 -22.15
C LEU A 336 27.82 -1.98 -22.98
N ARG A 337 28.11 -0.94 -23.77
CA ARG A 337 29.35 -0.83 -24.58
C ARG A 337 30.62 -0.79 -23.73
N SER A 338 30.60 -0.07 -22.62
CA SER A 338 31.73 0.01 -21.68
C SER A 338 31.88 -1.22 -20.77
N GLY A 339 30.94 -2.18 -20.82
CA GLY A 339 30.92 -3.32 -19.90
C GLY A 339 30.52 -2.95 -18.45
N ALA A 340 30.12 -1.70 -18.21
CA ALA A 340 29.67 -1.23 -16.90
C ALA A 340 28.38 -1.91 -16.43
N ILE A 341 27.56 -2.43 -17.37
CA ILE A 341 26.43 -3.30 -17.06
C ILE A 341 26.61 -4.65 -17.74
N ARG A 342 26.44 -5.75 -16.98
CA ARG A 342 26.57 -7.13 -17.46
C ARG A 342 25.55 -8.03 -16.77
N ARG A 343 25.35 -9.23 -17.28
CA ARG A 343 24.53 -10.25 -16.65
C ARG A 343 25.14 -10.67 -15.30
N GLY A 344 24.34 -10.68 -14.25
CA GLY A 344 24.76 -11.02 -12.90
C GLY A 344 24.27 -9.98 -11.89
N ALA A 345 24.39 -10.29 -10.61
CA ALA A 345 23.99 -9.37 -9.56
C ALA A 345 24.98 -8.23 -9.44
N LYS A 346 24.51 -6.99 -9.53
CA LYS A 346 25.23 -5.83 -8.98
C LYS A 346 24.82 -5.66 -7.53
N ASP A 347 25.76 -5.28 -6.69
CA ASP A 347 25.49 -4.93 -5.31
C ASP A 347 24.69 -3.61 -5.28
N PRO A 348 23.43 -3.61 -4.84
CA PRO A 348 22.67 -2.37 -4.73
C PRO A 348 23.13 -1.48 -3.57
N SER A 349 24.06 -1.93 -2.73
CA SER A 349 24.62 -1.14 -1.62
C SER A 349 25.72 -0.18 -2.06
N GLU A 350 26.25 -0.30 -3.30
CA GLU A 350 27.28 0.59 -3.81
C GLU A 350 26.79 2.05 -3.83
N PRO A 351 27.51 2.97 -3.15
CA PRO A 351 27.13 4.38 -3.13
C PRO A 351 27.31 5.03 -4.51
N VAL A 352 26.40 5.94 -4.83
CA VAL A 352 26.46 6.75 -6.05
C VAL A 352 26.29 8.21 -5.66
N GLU A 353 27.28 9.02 -6.01
CA GLU A 353 27.28 10.46 -5.78
C GLU A 353 26.22 11.15 -6.65
N TYR A 354 25.58 12.19 -6.12
CA TYR A 354 24.69 13.04 -6.90
C TYR A 354 25.48 13.88 -7.91
N THR A 355 24.91 14.10 -9.08
CA THR A 355 25.50 14.96 -10.11
C THR A 355 25.44 16.44 -9.75
N ALA A 356 24.44 16.86 -8.96
CA ALA A 356 24.29 18.22 -8.48
C ALA A 356 24.41 18.27 -6.95
N GLU A 357 25.17 19.25 -6.45
CA GLU A 357 25.34 19.47 -5.01
C GLU A 357 23.99 19.75 -4.32
N LYS A 358 23.14 20.53 -4.96
CA LYS A 358 21.79 20.88 -4.44
C LYS A 358 20.69 20.10 -5.12
N PRO A 359 19.65 19.66 -4.37
CA PRO A 359 18.47 19.03 -4.95
C PRO A 359 17.73 19.99 -5.90
N SER A 360 17.24 19.46 -7.02
CA SER A 360 16.61 20.25 -8.09
C SER A 360 15.15 20.60 -7.83
N THR A 361 14.48 19.83 -6.98
CA THR A 361 13.04 20.00 -6.65
C THR A 361 12.81 19.93 -5.15
N ALA A 362 11.65 20.43 -4.70
CA ALA A 362 11.24 20.30 -3.30
C ALA A 362 11.14 18.83 -2.88
N TYR A 363 10.62 17.96 -3.75
CA TYR A 363 10.53 16.53 -3.49
C TYR A 363 11.91 15.86 -3.39
N SER A 364 12.82 16.15 -4.30
CA SER A 364 14.19 15.60 -4.25
C SER A 364 14.94 16.08 -3.00
N ARG A 365 14.70 17.32 -2.57
CA ARG A 365 15.23 17.82 -1.30
C ARG A 365 14.72 16.99 -0.12
N LEU A 366 13.41 16.77 -0.05
CA LEU A 366 12.81 15.93 0.99
C LEU A 366 13.43 14.52 1.01
N MET A 367 13.64 13.90 -0.16
CA MET A 367 14.24 12.56 -0.25
C MET A 367 15.69 12.50 0.22
N ARG A 368 16.48 13.56 -0.02
CA ARG A 368 17.90 13.65 0.37
C ARG A 368 18.08 14.08 1.84
N GLU A 369 17.19 14.91 2.35
CA GLU A 369 17.30 15.58 3.66
C GLU A 369 16.29 15.07 4.70
N TRP A 370 15.63 13.93 4.45
CA TRP A 370 14.64 13.37 5.37
C TRP A 370 15.23 13.17 6.77
N HIS A 371 14.56 13.71 7.78
CA HIS A 371 15.04 13.68 9.15
C HIS A 371 15.40 12.25 9.60
N GLY A 372 16.60 12.05 10.12
CA GLY A 372 17.14 10.75 10.51
C GLY A 372 17.59 9.84 9.35
N PHE A 373 17.38 10.26 8.07
CA PHE A 373 17.79 9.53 6.86
C PHE A 373 18.47 10.44 5.83
N ALA A 374 19.01 11.58 6.27
CA ALA A 374 19.73 12.49 5.40
C ALA A 374 21.03 11.86 4.87
N THR A 375 21.35 12.10 3.58
CA THR A 375 22.54 11.53 2.95
C THR A 375 23.09 12.42 1.85
N LYS A 376 24.43 12.33 1.62
CA LYS A 376 25.13 13.02 0.53
C LYS A 376 25.29 12.16 -0.73
N SER A 377 25.04 10.87 -0.64
CA SER A 377 25.06 9.91 -1.75
C SER A 377 23.85 9.00 -1.67
N THR A 378 23.54 8.27 -2.73
CA THR A 378 22.44 7.29 -2.73
C THR A 378 22.94 5.89 -3.05
N THR A 379 22.20 4.89 -2.63
CA THR A 379 22.43 3.46 -2.95
C THR A 379 21.27 2.90 -3.77
N GLY A 380 21.45 1.73 -4.37
CA GLY A 380 20.39 1.08 -5.14
C GLY A 380 20.17 1.67 -6.53
N HIS A 381 21.09 2.50 -7.05
CA HIS A 381 20.93 3.07 -8.38
C HIS A 381 21.35 2.10 -9.50
N VAL A 382 20.80 0.87 -9.42
CA VAL A 382 21.03 -0.25 -10.34
C VAL A 382 19.74 -0.62 -11.06
N PHE A 383 19.83 -0.98 -12.34
CA PHE A 383 18.69 -1.36 -13.18
C PHE A 383 18.92 -2.72 -13.86
N ARG A 384 17.87 -3.27 -14.44
CA ARG A 384 17.86 -4.62 -15.00
C ARG A 384 18.65 -4.70 -16.30
N TYR A 385 19.46 -5.76 -16.45
CA TYR A 385 20.18 -6.07 -17.68
C TYR A 385 19.23 -6.61 -18.75
N LEU A 386 18.90 -5.80 -19.76
CA LEU A 386 17.92 -6.09 -20.82
C LEU A 386 18.48 -5.64 -22.20
N PRO A 387 19.65 -6.11 -22.64
CA PRO A 387 20.38 -5.56 -23.80
C PRO A 387 19.59 -5.63 -25.12
N ARG A 388 18.69 -6.61 -25.30
CA ARG A 388 17.81 -6.70 -26.46
C ARG A 388 16.86 -5.53 -26.55
N ASP A 389 16.34 -5.08 -25.39
CA ASP A 389 15.17 -4.19 -25.31
C ASP A 389 15.55 -2.71 -25.20
N TYR A 390 16.83 -2.39 -24.90
CA TYR A 390 17.27 -1.00 -24.75
C TYR A 390 16.98 -0.14 -26.00
N LYS A 391 17.25 -0.64 -27.18
CA LYS A 391 16.92 0.06 -28.43
C LYS A 391 15.42 0.31 -28.63
N ILE A 392 14.55 -0.60 -28.12
CA ILE A 392 13.11 -0.40 -28.14
C ILE A 392 12.73 0.71 -27.16
N PHE A 393 13.31 0.70 -25.94
CA PHE A 393 13.06 1.73 -24.93
C PHE A 393 13.48 3.12 -25.38
N ALA A 394 14.53 3.23 -26.19
CA ALA A 394 14.97 4.49 -26.79
C ALA A 394 13.94 5.09 -27.77
N GLU A 395 13.25 4.26 -28.54
CA GLU A 395 12.38 4.69 -29.64
C GLU A 395 10.91 4.89 -29.25
N ILE A 396 10.39 4.11 -28.26
CA ILE A 396 8.99 4.23 -27.85
C ILE A 396 8.71 5.55 -27.13
N GLN A 397 7.47 6.06 -27.27
CA GLN A 397 7.09 7.34 -26.69
C GLN A 397 6.66 7.21 -25.22
N PRO A 398 6.88 8.24 -24.36
CA PRO A 398 6.34 8.29 -23.02
C PRO A 398 4.81 8.11 -23.01
N GLY A 399 4.32 7.29 -22.07
CA GLY A 399 2.91 6.96 -21.95
C GLY A 399 2.44 5.77 -22.79
N TRP A 400 3.28 5.25 -23.71
CA TRP A 400 2.92 4.06 -24.48
C TRP A 400 2.85 2.82 -23.61
N GLU A 401 1.82 2.04 -23.88
CA GLU A 401 1.55 0.72 -23.30
C GLU A 401 1.92 -0.41 -24.26
N TYR A 402 1.91 -1.63 -23.79
CA TYR A 402 2.39 -2.78 -24.52
C TYR A 402 1.73 -2.97 -25.91
N PRO A 403 0.40 -2.82 -26.09
CA PRO A 403 -0.21 -2.93 -27.42
C PRO A 403 0.36 -1.95 -28.44
N GLN A 404 0.62 -0.69 -28.04
CA GLN A 404 1.21 0.34 -28.89
C GLN A 404 2.67 0.02 -29.22
N VAL A 405 3.43 -0.44 -28.21
CA VAL A 405 4.83 -0.87 -28.41
C VAL A 405 4.91 -2.07 -29.37
N HIS A 406 4.02 -3.04 -29.21
CA HIS A 406 3.95 -4.22 -30.08
C HIS A 406 3.63 -3.81 -31.53
N ALA A 407 2.59 -2.99 -31.73
CA ALA A 407 2.23 -2.49 -33.05
C ALA A 407 3.39 -1.73 -33.72
N TYR A 408 4.09 -0.88 -32.96
CA TYR A 408 5.27 -0.16 -33.44
C TYR A 408 6.38 -1.12 -33.90
N VAL A 409 6.70 -2.11 -33.12
CA VAL A 409 7.75 -3.10 -33.43
C VAL A 409 7.40 -3.92 -34.68
N GLU A 410 6.16 -4.41 -34.81
CA GLU A 410 5.72 -5.14 -35.99
C GLU A 410 5.74 -4.25 -37.25
N GLN A 411 5.32 -2.99 -37.15
CA GLN A 411 5.42 -2.03 -38.25
C GLN A 411 6.87 -1.77 -38.66
N LYS A 412 7.77 -1.66 -37.71
CA LYS A 412 9.21 -1.46 -37.97
C LYS A 412 9.81 -2.66 -38.72
N ILE A 413 9.46 -3.87 -38.32
CA ILE A 413 9.86 -5.11 -39.01
C ILE A 413 9.29 -5.13 -40.43
N ALA A 414 8.00 -4.81 -40.61
CA ALA A 414 7.34 -4.79 -41.91
C ALA A 414 7.98 -3.77 -42.85
N ASN A 415 8.28 -2.57 -42.41
CA ASN A 415 8.94 -1.53 -43.19
C ASN A 415 10.34 -1.98 -43.61
N TRP A 416 11.13 -2.56 -42.72
CA TRP A 416 12.46 -3.08 -43.07
C TRP A 416 12.40 -4.21 -44.12
N LEU A 417 11.44 -5.11 -44.01
CA LEU A 417 11.23 -6.16 -45.03
C LEU A 417 10.79 -5.59 -46.38
N ALA A 418 9.96 -4.54 -46.39
CA ALA A 418 9.56 -3.85 -47.61
C ALA A 418 10.77 -3.16 -48.30
N ASP A 419 11.63 -2.50 -47.55
CA ASP A 419 12.85 -1.89 -48.09
C ASP A 419 13.80 -2.94 -48.67
N ARG A 420 14.00 -4.07 -48.00
CA ARG A 420 14.81 -5.17 -48.53
C ARG A 420 14.22 -5.72 -49.84
N ARG A 421 12.89 -5.88 -49.95
CA ARG A 421 12.21 -6.32 -51.17
C ARG A 421 12.45 -5.33 -52.31
N ARG A 422 12.35 -4.03 -52.05
CA ARG A 422 12.64 -2.97 -53.03
C ARG A 422 14.07 -3.01 -53.53
N LEU A 423 15.02 -3.44 -52.68
CA LEU A 423 16.44 -3.57 -53.01
C LEU A 423 16.81 -4.94 -53.60
N GLY A 424 15.86 -5.84 -53.83
CA GLY A 424 16.10 -7.20 -54.34
C GLY A 424 16.81 -8.13 -53.33
N LEU A 425 16.81 -7.78 -52.05
CA LEU A 425 17.46 -8.57 -50.98
C LEU A 425 16.50 -9.65 -50.41
N PRO A 426 17.04 -10.74 -49.85
CA PRO A 426 16.20 -11.77 -49.22
C PRO A 426 15.27 -11.23 -48.13
N THR A 427 14.01 -11.72 -48.11
CA THR A 427 12.99 -11.37 -47.11
C THR A 427 12.40 -12.61 -46.42
N ASP A 428 12.85 -13.82 -46.80
CA ASP A 428 12.42 -15.07 -46.17
C ASP A 428 12.97 -15.15 -44.72
N PRO A 429 12.10 -15.40 -43.71
CA PRO A 429 12.53 -15.59 -42.31
C PRO A 429 13.53 -16.74 -42.09
N ARG A 430 13.67 -17.67 -43.03
CA ARG A 430 14.69 -18.72 -42.96
C ARG A 430 16.10 -18.22 -43.31
N ASN A 431 16.20 -17.06 -43.96
CA ASN A 431 17.50 -16.41 -44.15
C ASN A 431 18.05 -15.90 -42.81
N ALA A 432 19.32 -16.15 -42.51
CA ALA A 432 19.94 -15.84 -41.22
C ALA A 432 19.88 -14.36 -40.88
N ASP A 433 20.14 -13.46 -41.85
CA ASP A 433 20.10 -12.00 -41.60
C ASP A 433 18.67 -11.53 -41.27
N VAL A 434 17.69 -12.07 -42.03
CA VAL A 434 16.26 -11.75 -41.83
C VAL A 434 15.79 -12.24 -40.45
N SER A 435 16.11 -13.49 -40.13
CA SER A 435 15.79 -14.09 -38.84
C SER A 435 16.42 -13.28 -37.68
N THR A 436 17.70 -12.95 -37.78
CA THR A 436 18.42 -12.17 -36.76
C THR A 436 17.80 -10.81 -36.54
N TYR A 437 17.44 -10.08 -37.64
CA TYR A 437 16.78 -8.79 -37.49
C TYR A 437 15.41 -8.90 -36.83
N ILE A 438 14.57 -9.83 -37.30
CA ILE A 438 13.23 -10.05 -36.72
C ILE A 438 13.35 -10.40 -35.24
N MET A 439 14.21 -11.36 -34.87
CA MET A 439 14.40 -11.77 -33.47
C MET A 439 14.95 -10.65 -32.58
N SER A 440 15.76 -9.74 -33.15
CA SER A 440 16.32 -8.61 -32.39
C SER A 440 15.29 -7.55 -32.02
N TRP A 441 14.15 -7.48 -32.71
CA TRP A 441 13.06 -6.53 -32.46
C TRP A 441 11.84 -7.18 -31.84
N ARG A 442 11.46 -8.39 -32.29
CA ARG A 442 10.21 -9.03 -31.89
C ARG A 442 10.16 -9.30 -30.39
N ILE A 443 9.10 -8.81 -29.76
CA ILE A 443 8.85 -9.02 -28.34
C ILE A 443 8.11 -10.36 -28.18
N PRO A 444 8.58 -11.29 -27.32
CA PRO A 444 8.07 -12.67 -27.27
C PRO A 444 6.75 -12.84 -26.50
N TYR A 445 6.09 -11.76 -26.09
CA TYR A 445 4.87 -11.81 -25.30
C TYR A 445 3.65 -11.47 -26.13
N ASP A 446 2.55 -12.22 -25.94
CA ASP A 446 1.27 -11.95 -26.57
C ASP A 446 0.63 -10.69 -25.96
N PRO A 447 0.39 -9.61 -26.73
CA PRO A 447 -0.21 -8.38 -26.22
C PRO A 447 -1.66 -8.56 -25.77
N GLY A 448 -2.39 -9.55 -26.31
CA GLY A 448 -3.75 -9.87 -25.89
C GLY A 448 -3.81 -10.49 -24.49
N LYS A 449 -2.77 -11.28 -24.11
CA LYS A 449 -2.69 -11.90 -22.78
C LYS A 449 -2.10 -10.97 -21.72
N PHE A 450 -1.22 -10.06 -22.12
CA PHE A 450 -0.46 -9.22 -21.19
C PHE A 450 -0.47 -7.73 -21.62
N PRO A 451 -1.63 -7.07 -21.76
CA PRO A 451 -1.72 -5.71 -22.30
C PRO A 451 -0.98 -4.67 -21.44
N ASN A 452 -0.85 -4.91 -20.14
CA ASN A 452 -0.22 -4.00 -19.18
C ASN A 452 1.26 -4.33 -18.91
N LYS A 453 1.89 -5.23 -19.69
CA LYS A 453 3.25 -5.70 -19.39
C LYS A 453 4.29 -4.61 -19.54
N TRP A 454 4.22 -3.80 -20.60
CA TRP A 454 5.11 -2.68 -20.85
C TRP A 454 4.40 -1.36 -20.62
N TRP A 455 5.09 -0.43 -19.99
CA TRP A 455 4.64 0.95 -19.89
C TRP A 455 5.83 1.88 -19.74
N LYS A 456 5.97 2.84 -20.66
CA LYS A 456 6.95 3.91 -20.55
C LYS A 456 6.38 5.06 -19.74
N LEU A 457 7.06 5.43 -18.67
CA LEU A 457 6.64 6.50 -17.77
C LEU A 457 6.44 7.81 -18.53
N ARG A 458 5.60 8.68 -18.00
CA ARG A 458 5.49 10.08 -18.39
C ARG A 458 6.26 10.91 -17.38
N ALA A 459 7.03 11.90 -17.87
CA ALA A 459 7.81 12.80 -17.03
C ALA A 459 6.90 13.72 -16.19
N ASP A 460 5.81 14.19 -16.78
CA ASP A 460 4.85 15.17 -16.27
C ASP A 460 3.73 14.60 -15.39
N ALA A 461 3.72 13.32 -15.13
CA ALA A 461 2.67 12.65 -14.37
C ALA A 461 3.22 11.74 -13.26
N PRO A 462 2.44 11.47 -12.19
CA PRO A 462 2.72 10.40 -11.25
C PRO A 462 2.71 9.03 -11.94
N VAL A 463 3.44 8.07 -11.37
CA VAL A 463 3.49 6.71 -11.93
C VAL A 463 2.30 5.87 -11.48
N ARG A 464 2.07 4.76 -12.18
CA ARG A 464 1.13 3.70 -11.75
C ARG A 464 1.69 2.97 -10.53
N THR A 465 0.82 2.18 -9.88
CA THR A 465 1.19 1.39 -8.70
C THR A 465 2.42 0.51 -8.96
N LEU A 466 3.47 0.72 -8.18
CA LEU A 466 4.63 -0.16 -8.08
C LEU A 466 4.20 -1.46 -7.39
N MET A 467 4.42 -2.59 -8.03
CA MET A 467 3.99 -3.89 -7.54
C MET A 467 5.18 -4.78 -7.18
N ALA A 468 4.98 -5.72 -6.26
CA ALA A 468 6.03 -6.64 -5.80
C ALA A 468 6.72 -7.42 -6.93
N HIS A 469 6.01 -7.70 -8.03
CA HIS A 469 6.59 -8.45 -9.14
C HIS A 469 7.59 -7.64 -10.01
N LEU A 470 7.82 -6.34 -9.73
CA LEU A 470 9.00 -5.64 -10.24
C LEU A 470 10.30 -6.39 -9.95
N GLY A 471 10.33 -7.18 -8.86
CA GLY A 471 11.42 -8.09 -8.58
C GLY A 471 11.64 -9.17 -9.65
N LYS A 472 10.62 -9.53 -10.45
CA LYS A 472 10.72 -10.51 -11.55
C LYS A 472 11.01 -9.84 -12.87
N ASP A 473 10.27 -8.79 -13.21
CA ASP A 473 10.51 -7.94 -14.38
C ASP A 473 10.08 -6.49 -14.08
N SER A 474 10.67 -5.53 -14.74
CA SER A 474 10.43 -4.09 -14.54
C SER A 474 9.88 -3.39 -15.77
N TYR A 475 9.38 -4.13 -16.76
CA TYR A 475 8.84 -3.57 -18.01
C TYR A 475 7.62 -2.65 -17.81
N SER A 476 6.88 -2.82 -16.72
CA SER A 476 5.79 -1.92 -16.35
C SER A 476 6.24 -0.52 -15.91
N HIS A 477 7.56 -0.30 -15.80
CA HIS A 477 8.16 0.97 -15.40
C HIS A 477 9.43 1.25 -16.21
N ILE A 478 9.28 1.51 -17.52
CA ILE A 478 10.35 1.96 -18.41
C ILE A 478 10.55 3.45 -18.15
N HIS A 479 11.80 3.88 -17.96
CA HIS A 479 12.14 5.28 -17.68
C HIS A 479 11.66 6.22 -18.78
N PHE A 480 11.15 7.40 -18.43
CA PHE A 480 10.56 8.35 -19.38
C PHE A 480 11.61 8.96 -20.36
N ASP A 481 12.85 9.12 -19.91
CA ASP A 481 13.93 9.64 -20.73
C ASP A 481 14.44 8.58 -21.72
N SER A 482 14.14 8.78 -23.00
CA SER A 482 14.55 7.91 -24.10
C SER A 482 16.07 7.75 -24.25
N LYS A 483 16.86 8.74 -23.82
CA LYS A 483 18.33 8.67 -23.90
C LYS A 483 18.88 7.65 -22.91
N GLN A 484 18.26 7.50 -21.75
CA GLN A 484 18.65 6.50 -20.76
C GLN A 484 18.27 5.07 -21.16
N ALA A 485 17.21 4.90 -21.96
CA ALA A 485 16.81 3.66 -22.64
C ALA A 485 16.78 2.41 -21.74
N ARG A 486 16.18 2.49 -20.55
CA ARG A 486 16.19 1.44 -19.53
C ARG A 486 14.89 1.39 -18.71
N THR A 487 14.73 0.38 -17.92
CA THR A 487 13.73 0.37 -16.83
C THR A 487 14.26 1.17 -15.64
N ILE A 488 13.37 1.53 -14.70
CA ILE A 488 13.77 2.24 -13.49
C ILE A 488 14.75 1.44 -12.64
N THR A 489 15.60 2.17 -11.89
CA THR A 489 16.50 1.61 -10.88
C THR A 489 15.76 1.30 -9.58
N VAL A 490 16.40 0.55 -8.67
CA VAL A 490 15.85 0.31 -7.31
C VAL A 490 15.65 1.63 -6.57
N ARG A 491 16.61 2.59 -6.66
CA ARG A 491 16.48 3.90 -6.00
C ARG A 491 15.35 4.74 -6.60
N GLU A 492 15.20 4.72 -7.90
CA GLU A 492 14.07 5.40 -8.55
C GLU A 492 12.73 4.82 -8.10
N ALA A 493 12.61 3.49 -8.02
CA ALA A 493 11.43 2.85 -7.45
C ALA A 493 11.19 3.24 -5.99
N ALA A 494 12.25 3.31 -5.17
CA ALA A 494 12.18 3.75 -3.79
C ALA A 494 11.67 5.19 -3.67
N ARG A 495 12.20 6.13 -4.48
CA ARG A 495 11.71 7.51 -4.52
C ARG A 495 10.26 7.63 -4.99
N LEU A 496 9.88 6.87 -6.02
CA LEU A 496 8.50 6.82 -6.50
C LEU A 496 7.53 6.24 -5.46
N GLN A 497 8.05 5.47 -4.50
CA GLN A 497 7.34 4.98 -3.32
C GLN A 497 7.49 5.90 -2.10
N SER A 498 8.17 7.04 -2.24
CA SER A 498 8.48 8.01 -1.18
C SER A 498 9.42 7.52 -0.07
N PHE A 499 10.29 6.55 -0.34
CA PHE A 499 11.39 6.24 0.58
C PHE A 499 12.54 7.24 0.40
N PRO A 500 13.11 7.79 1.49
CA PRO A 500 14.26 8.68 1.42
C PRO A 500 15.52 7.96 0.93
N ASP A 501 16.48 8.75 0.43
CA ASP A 501 17.70 8.19 -0.18
C ASP A 501 18.62 7.50 0.81
N GLY A 502 18.59 7.90 2.08
CA GLY A 502 19.32 7.24 3.16
C GLY A 502 18.67 5.96 3.67
N PHE A 503 17.46 5.59 3.19
CA PHE A 503 16.84 4.33 3.56
C PHE A 503 17.54 3.14 2.91
N VAL A 504 17.89 2.14 3.71
CA VAL A 504 18.69 0.99 3.29
C VAL A 504 17.79 -0.22 2.99
N PHE A 505 17.92 -0.76 1.76
CA PHE A 505 17.29 -2.02 1.38
C PHE A 505 18.36 -3.12 1.39
N LYS A 506 18.15 -4.17 2.17
CA LYS A 506 19.02 -5.35 2.23
C LYS A 506 18.62 -6.36 1.14
N GLY A 507 19.63 -7.11 0.67
CA GLY A 507 19.47 -8.08 -0.40
C GLY A 507 19.85 -7.54 -1.77
N SER A 508 19.78 -8.38 -2.79
CA SER A 508 20.06 -8.01 -4.17
C SER A 508 18.90 -7.19 -4.78
N MET A 509 19.06 -6.77 -6.04
CA MET A 509 18.08 -5.94 -6.78
C MET A 509 16.64 -6.51 -6.74
N ASN A 510 16.46 -7.84 -6.91
CA ASN A 510 15.12 -8.44 -6.95
C ASN A 510 14.39 -8.40 -5.59
N PRO A 511 15.02 -8.81 -4.47
CA PRO A 511 14.46 -8.58 -3.14
C PRO A 511 14.15 -7.11 -2.85
N ALA A 512 15.03 -6.18 -3.22
CA ALA A 512 14.81 -4.75 -3.00
C ALA A 512 13.56 -4.23 -3.74
N PHE A 513 13.39 -4.56 -5.02
CA PHE A 513 12.17 -4.23 -5.76
C PHE A 513 10.91 -4.85 -5.15
N LYS A 514 10.99 -6.13 -4.67
CA LYS A 514 9.87 -6.79 -4.00
C LYS A 514 9.48 -6.06 -2.72
N GLN A 515 10.44 -5.66 -1.91
CA GLN A 515 10.23 -4.90 -0.67
C GLN A 515 9.53 -3.56 -0.96
N ILE A 516 10.07 -2.79 -1.92
CA ILE A 516 9.50 -1.50 -2.33
C ILE A 516 8.07 -1.67 -2.84
N GLY A 517 7.82 -2.64 -3.70
CA GLY A 517 6.49 -2.87 -4.28
C GLY A 517 5.43 -3.31 -3.27
N ASN A 518 5.82 -4.03 -2.21
CA ASN A 518 4.94 -4.44 -1.12
C ASN A 518 4.66 -3.30 -0.12
N ALA A 519 5.57 -2.33 0.00
CA ALA A 519 5.50 -1.32 1.05
C ALA A 519 4.31 -0.36 0.87
N VAL A 520 3.81 0.13 2.00
CA VAL A 520 3.00 1.36 2.06
C VAL A 520 3.95 2.55 1.87
N PRO A 521 3.61 3.54 1.03
CA PRO A 521 4.46 4.72 0.86
C PRO A 521 4.64 5.49 2.17
N PRO A 522 5.89 5.81 2.59
CA PRO A 522 6.14 6.51 3.84
C PRO A 522 5.44 7.86 4.01
N LEU A 523 5.33 8.69 2.96
CA LEU A 523 4.57 9.94 3.03
C LEU A 523 3.08 9.71 3.27
N PHE A 524 2.52 8.66 2.67
CA PHE A 524 1.12 8.28 2.88
C PHE A 524 0.91 7.78 4.32
N ALA A 525 1.79 6.92 4.81
CA ALA A 525 1.78 6.44 6.19
C ALA A 525 1.96 7.60 7.19
N TYR A 526 2.83 8.57 6.88
CA TYR A 526 3.01 9.79 7.69
C TYR A 526 1.73 10.61 7.81
N ALA A 527 1.01 10.83 6.69
CA ALA A 527 -0.26 11.56 6.72
C ALA A 527 -1.30 10.90 7.63
N ILE A 528 -1.38 9.56 7.59
CA ILE A 528 -2.29 8.79 8.46
C ILE A 528 -1.84 8.86 9.92
N ALA A 529 -0.55 8.62 10.18
CA ALA A 529 0.02 8.64 11.53
C ALA A 529 -0.15 10.02 12.19
N ARG A 530 0.07 11.11 11.45
CA ARG A 530 -0.18 12.48 11.93
C ARG A 530 -1.64 12.67 12.35
N GLY A 531 -2.60 12.25 11.51
CA GLY A 531 -4.02 12.31 11.86
C GLY A 531 -4.37 11.49 13.09
N MET A 532 -3.77 10.32 13.27
CA MET A 532 -3.94 9.51 14.47
C MET A 532 -3.36 10.20 15.71
N ARG A 533 -2.17 10.81 15.60
CA ARG A 533 -1.54 11.56 16.68
C ARG A 533 -2.37 12.77 17.13
N GLU A 534 -2.92 13.51 16.17
CA GLU A 534 -3.85 14.61 16.44
C GLU A 534 -5.11 14.12 17.17
N CYS A 535 -5.68 12.98 16.78
CA CYS A 535 -6.81 12.36 17.47
C CYS A 535 -6.49 11.95 18.91
N LEU A 536 -5.27 11.46 19.17
CA LEU A 536 -4.81 11.11 20.52
C LEU A 536 -4.58 12.33 21.42
N GLY A 537 -4.55 13.55 20.87
CA GLY A 537 -4.28 14.77 21.64
C GLY A 537 -2.83 14.90 22.09
N ALA A 538 -1.90 14.20 21.43
CA ALA A 538 -0.49 14.25 21.78
C ALA A 538 0.13 15.59 21.37
N PRO A 539 0.93 16.25 22.23
CA PRO A 539 1.56 17.53 21.90
C PRO A 539 2.60 17.36 20.77
N GLU A 540 2.79 18.41 19.97
CA GLU A 540 3.86 18.42 18.97
C GLU A 540 5.23 18.39 19.63
N THR A 541 6.13 17.54 19.12
CA THR A 541 7.54 17.50 19.53
C THR A 541 8.38 18.44 18.66
N GLN A 542 9.56 18.85 19.17
CA GLN A 542 10.48 19.70 18.43
C GLN A 542 10.98 19.02 17.14
N ASP A 543 11.21 17.71 17.18
CA ASP A 543 11.63 16.92 16.02
C ASP A 543 10.54 16.86 14.94
N MET A 544 9.27 16.78 15.33
CA MET A 544 8.15 16.88 14.41
C MET A 544 8.08 18.25 13.73
N ARG A 545 8.35 19.34 14.47
CA ARG A 545 8.35 20.69 13.88
C ARG A 545 9.41 20.83 12.79
N VAL A 546 10.59 20.25 12.99
CA VAL A 546 11.67 20.24 12.00
C VAL A 546 11.28 19.40 10.78
N ALA A 547 10.72 18.21 10.96
CA ALA A 547 10.24 17.35 9.90
C ALA A 547 9.10 18.01 9.11
N LEU A 548 8.13 18.64 9.81
CA LEU A 548 7.03 19.41 9.22
C LEU A 548 7.53 20.64 8.47
N PHE A 549 8.47 21.40 9.03
CA PHE A 549 9.05 22.58 8.37
C PHE A 549 9.74 22.21 7.06
N ASN A 550 10.45 21.09 7.01
CA ASN A 550 11.08 20.59 5.78
C ASN A 550 10.04 20.12 4.75
N LEU A 551 8.93 19.50 5.19
CA LEU A 551 7.82 19.11 4.33
C LEU A 551 7.02 20.33 3.81
N GLU A 552 6.72 21.31 4.65
CA GLU A 552 5.99 22.53 4.31
C GLU A 552 6.82 23.47 3.43
N GLN A 553 8.11 23.65 3.71
CA GLN A 553 9.03 24.38 2.83
C GLN A 553 9.15 23.75 1.45
N SER A 554 9.04 22.42 1.36
CA SER A 554 8.99 21.71 0.09
C SER A 554 7.71 21.99 -0.71
N GLN A 555 6.60 22.28 -0.02
CA GLN A 555 5.30 22.58 -0.64
C GLN A 555 5.17 24.04 -1.08
N ILE A 556 5.65 25.01 -0.28
CA ILE A 556 5.53 26.45 -0.55
C ILE A 556 6.31 26.87 -1.80
N LYS A 557 7.50 26.31 -2.04
CA LYS A 557 8.33 26.65 -3.21
C LYS A 557 7.84 26.15 -4.56
N THR A 558 6.91 25.20 -4.60
CA THR A 558 6.23 24.79 -5.83
C THR A 558 5.21 25.84 -6.32
N THR A 559 4.70 26.69 -5.45
CA THR A 559 3.77 27.78 -5.80
C THR A 559 4.46 29.07 -6.24
N GLU A 560 5.68 29.36 -5.77
CA GLU A 560 6.41 30.57 -6.14
C GLU A 560 7.13 30.50 -7.51
N GLY A 561 7.35 29.32 -8.05
CA GLY A 561 7.95 29.11 -9.38
C GLY A 561 7.02 29.37 -10.57
N ARG A 562 5.81 29.91 -10.36
CA ARG A 562 4.78 30.21 -11.38
C ARG A 562 4.42 31.69 -11.47
N LYS A 563 5.37 32.60 -11.20
CA LYS A 563 5.21 34.02 -11.58
C LYS A 563 6.11 34.36 -12.75
#